data_0310ebe48bb99fd9e182401fb712d2c9
#
_entry.id   0310ebe48bb99fd9e182401fb712d2c9
#
_cell.length_a   1.000
_cell.length_b   1.000
_cell.length_c   1.000
_cell.angle_alpha   90.00
_cell.angle_beta   90.00
_cell.angle_gamma   90.00
#
_symmetry.space_group_name_H-M   'P 1'
#
loop_
_entity.id
_entity.type
_entity.pdbx_description
1 polymer ?
#
loop_
_entity_poly.entity_id
_entity_poly.type
_entity_poly.pdbx_seq_one_letter_code
_entity_poly.pdbx_strand_id
1 'polypeptide(L)'
;MDMNEIDSRRHELLDALRQELNEGQVAAVVTKDEGQPEMVNAILDELGDRDMGVAGDFFFRPIQDEDDAAWVFLSVFTITNEIPAERLQPLYEAMSYINFNIPVGHFCIDKDHKFLTYISSSLIPADLEDDEIFREMDIAVGNAFATADSYINILTDVLKGTIGPEGIVEFLGGPAEA
;
A
#
# COMPACT_ATOMS: atom_id res chain seq x y z
N MET A 1 21.58 -1.41 19.23
CA MET A 1 20.64 -2.58 19.25
C MET A 1 21.26 -3.63 18.34
N ASP A 2 21.34 -4.89 18.72
CA ASP A 2 21.83 -5.90 17.77
C ASP A 2 20.72 -6.35 16.80
N MET A 3 21.10 -7.04 15.71
CA MET A 3 20.12 -7.45 14.68
C MET A 3 19.01 -8.35 15.23
N ASN A 4 19.30 -9.22 16.20
CA ASN A 4 18.29 -10.10 16.77
C ASN A 4 17.28 -9.33 17.63
N GLU A 5 17.73 -8.32 18.36
CA GLU A 5 16.86 -7.41 19.12
C GLU A 5 15.95 -6.61 18.20
N ILE A 6 16.50 -6.11 17.08
CA ILE A 6 15.73 -5.39 16.06
C ILE A 6 14.68 -6.29 15.42
N ASP A 7 15.06 -7.51 15.02
CA ASP A 7 14.13 -8.46 14.40
C ASP A 7 13.01 -8.86 15.38
N SER A 8 13.34 -9.09 16.68
CA SER A 8 12.34 -9.39 17.70
C SER A 8 11.35 -8.24 17.89
N ARG A 9 11.86 -7.00 17.97
CA ARG A 9 11.05 -5.80 18.13
C ARG A 9 10.11 -5.57 16.94
N ARG A 10 10.60 -5.76 15.72
CA ARG A 10 9.79 -5.67 14.49
C ARG A 10 8.72 -6.74 14.42
N HIS A 11 9.05 -7.96 14.85
CA HIS A 11 8.07 -9.04 14.94
C HIS A 11 6.92 -8.68 15.89
N GLU A 12 7.22 -8.17 17.09
CA GLU A 12 6.21 -7.75 18.06
C GLU A 12 5.31 -6.64 17.54
N LEU A 13 5.89 -5.66 16.83
CA LEU A 13 5.14 -4.56 16.19
C LEU A 13 4.23 -5.07 15.06
N LEU A 14 4.71 -5.99 14.22
CA LEU A 14 3.89 -6.61 13.16
C LEU A 14 2.79 -7.49 13.75
N ASP A 15 3.04 -8.21 14.84
CA ASP A 15 1.99 -8.99 15.51
C ASP A 15 0.94 -8.10 16.16
N ALA A 16 1.33 -6.97 16.73
CA ALA A 16 0.40 -5.96 17.23
C ALA A 16 -0.48 -5.39 16.11
N LEU A 17 0.11 -5.03 14.95
CA LEU A 17 -0.65 -4.58 13.79
C LEU A 17 -1.64 -5.65 13.29
N ARG A 18 -1.22 -6.91 13.21
CA ARG A 18 -2.10 -8.04 12.86
C ARG A 18 -3.29 -8.13 13.83
N GLN A 19 -3.05 -7.97 15.14
CA GLN A 19 -4.12 -8.01 16.14
C GLN A 19 -5.11 -6.88 15.95
N GLU A 20 -4.65 -5.65 15.76
CA GLU A 20 -5.51 -4.48 15.53
C GLU A 20 -6.36 -4.62 14.26
N LEU A 21 -5.74 -5.08 13.15
CA LEU A 21 -6.48 -5.36 11.92
C LEU A 21 -7.59 -6.40 12.12
N ASN A 22 -7.29 -7.50 12.84
CA ASN A 22 -8.29 -8.52 13.14
C ASN A 22 -9.40 -8.02 14.09
N GLU A 23 -9.09 -7.18 15.05
CA GLU A 23 -10.09 -6.51 15.90
C GLU A 23 -10.99 -5.56 15.09
N GLY A 24 -10.42 -4.92 14.06
CA GLY A 24 -11.13 -4.13 13.05
C GLY A 24 -11.86 -4.95 11.99
N GLN A 25 -11.97 -6.29 12.16
CA GLN A 25 -12.62 -7.22 11.24
C GLN A 25 -11.91 -7.40 9.87
N VAL A 26 -10.67 -6.98 9.76
CA VAL A 26 -9.80 -7.25 8.60
C VAL A 26 -9.04 -8.55 8.84
N ALA A 27 -9.26 -9.56 7.99
CA ALA A 27 -8.56 -10.84 8.12
C ALA A 27 -7.06 -10.66 7.85
N ALA A 28 -6.22 -10.84 8.88
CA ALA A 28 -4.79 -10.62 8.82
C ALA A 28 -3.99 -11.75 9.48
N VAL A 29 -2.85 -12.11 8.88
CA VAL A 29 -1.90 -13.12 9.38
C VAL A 29 -0.47 -12.62 9.22
N VAL A 30 0.41 -13.01 10.15
CA VAL A 30 1.86 -12.79 9.98
C VAL A 30 2.44 -13.96 9.21
N THR A 31 3.25 -13.68 8.19
CA THR A 31 3.98 -14.70 7.41
C THR A 31 5.46 -14.38 7.34
N LYS A 32 6.27 -15.42 7.21
CA LYS A 32 7.71 -15.33 7.00
C LYS A 32 8.16 -16.44 6.06
N ASP A 33 8.25 -16.12 4.79
CA ASP A 33 8.77 -17.03 3.78
C ASP A 33 10.29 -16.93 3.65
N GLU A 34 10.94 -18.01 3.19
CA GLU A 34 12.39 -18.03 3.02
C GLU A 34 12.83 -16.96 1.99
N GLY A 35 13.71 -16.08 2.41
CA GLY A 35 14.24 -14.98 1.58
C GLY A 35 13.33 -13.77 1.43
N GLN A 36 12.18 -13.75 2.09
CA GLN A 36 11.27 -12.60 2.16
C GLN A 36 11.34 -11.93 3.56
N PRO A 37 11.05 -10.65 3.67
CA PRO A 37 10.83 -10.03 4.97
C PRO A 37 9.62 -10.66 5.65
N GLU A 38 9.61 -10.66 6.97
CA GLU A 38 8.40 -10.95 7.74
C GLU A 38 7.36 -9.87 7.48
N MET A 39 6.10 -10.26 7.25
CA MET A 39 5.04 -9.33 6.87
C MET A 39 3.67 -9.74 7.43
N VAL A 40 2.82 -8.75 7.60
CA VAL A 40 1.38 -8.94 7.81
C VAL A 40 0.72 -8.97 6.45
N ASN A 41 0.09 -10.10 6.11
CA ASN A 41 -0.78 -10.21 4.95
C ASN A 41 -2.23 -10.04 5.38
N ALA A 42 -2.97 -9.17 4.73
CA ALA A 42 -4.36 -8.87 5.04
C ALA A 42 -5.24 -8.96 3.78
N ILE A 43 -6.51 -9.27 4.00
CA ILE A 43 -7.55 -9.17 2.96
C ILE A 43 -8.48 -8.03 3.34
N LEU A 44 -8.57 -7.05 2.46
CA LEU A 44 -9.33 -5.83 2.59
C LEU A 44 -10.56 -5.94 1.71
N ASP A 45 -11.70 -6.32 2.28
CA ASP A 45 -12.91 -6.67 1.52
C ASP A 45 -13.77 -5.47 1.10
N GLU A 46 -13.52 -4.28 1.65
CA GLU A 46 -14.39 -3.10 1.52
C GLU A 46 -13.63 -1.87 0.99
N LEU A 47 -12.74 -2.04 0.00
CA LEU A 47 -12.06 -0.90 -0.62
C LEU A 47 -12.87 -0.33 -1.80
N GLY A 48 -13.01 0.98 -1.79
CA GLY A 48 -13.80 1.73 -2.77
C GLY A 48 -15.31 1.55 -2.61
N ASP A 49 -16.08 2.27 -3.42
CA ASP A 49 -17.56 2.22 -3.41
C ASP A 49 -18.16 0.89 -3.89
N ARG A 50 -17.32 -0.07 -4.29
CA ARG A 50 -17.75 -1.34 -4.89
C ARG A 50 -17.34 -2.57 -4.08
N ASP A 51 -16.93 -2.35 -2.82
CA ASP A 51 -16.51 -3.40 -1.89
C ASP A 51 -15.49 -4.37 -2.54
N MET A 52 -14.40 -3.81 -3.07
CA MET A 52 -13.39 -4.61 -3.76
C MET A 52 -12.47 -5.29 -2.77
N GLY A 53 -12.33 -6.62 -2.91
CA GLY A 53 -11.31 -7.38 -2.19
C GLY A 53 -9.90 -7.05 -2.71
N VAL A 54 -9.02 -6.59 -1.83
CA VAL A 54 -7.63 -6.22 -2.12
C VAL A 54 -6.70 -6.94 -1.16
N ALA A 55 -5.60 -7.48 -1.65
CA ALA A 55 -4.55 -8.00 -0.80
C ALA A 55 -3.67 -6.87 -0.30
N GLY A 56 -3.47 -6.79 1.02
CA GLY A 56 -2.59 -5.83 1.68
C GLY A 56 -1.40 -6.52 2.33
N ASP A 57 -0.19 -6.03 2.08
CA ASP A 57 1.05 -6.50 2.68
C ASP A 57 1.72 -5.36 3.44
N PHE A 58 2.02 -5.58 4.73
CA PHE A 58 2.64 -4.60 5.60
C PHE A 58 3.92 -5.18 6.19
N PHE A 59 5.04 -4.50 5.99
CA PHE A 59 6.33 -5.02 6.43
C PHE A 59 7.38 -3.92 6.59
N PHE A 60 8.40 -4.23 7.39
CA PHE A 60 9.61 -3.43 7.43
C PHE A 60 10.57 -3.87 6.33
N ARG A 61 11.13 -2.92 5.59
CA ARG A 61 12.21 -3.19 4.65
C ARG A 61 13.39 -3.83 5.40
N PRO A 62 14.08 -4.84 4.82
CA PRO A 62 15.28 -5.40 5.42
C PRO A 62 16.32 -4.33 5.75
N ILE A 63 16.89 -4.39 6.94
CA ILE A 63 17.94 -3.48 7.40
C ILE A 63 19.22 -3.83 6.65
N GLN A 64 19.95 -2.80 6.24
CA GLN A 64 21.28 -2.94 5.63
C GLN A 64 22.40 -2.65 6.63
N ASP A 65 22.13 -1.86 7.67
CA ASP A 65 23.09 -1.49 8.71
C ASP A 65 22.39 -1.47 10.08
N GLU A 66 23.07 -2.00 11.11
CA GLU A 66 22.56 -1.98 12.50
C GLU A 66 22.47 -0.56 13.08
N ASP A 67 23.22 0.39 12.52
CA ASP A 67 23.21 1.80 12.90
C ASP A 67 22.14 2.63 12.17
N ASP A 68 21.23 2.00 11.42
CA ASP A 68 20.13 2.71 10.74
C ASP A 68 19.29 3.51 11.76
N ALA A 69 19.34 4.84 11.62
CA ALA A 69 18.62 5.75 12.51
C ALA A 69 17.09 5.70 12.33
N ALA A 70 16.61 5.07 11.27
CA ALA A 70 15.19 4.93 10.98
C ALA A 70 14.89 3.65 10.19
N TRP A 71 13.70 3.11 10.41
CA TRP A 71 13.16 1.96 9.68
C TRP A 71 12.22 2.42 8.58
N VAL A 72 12.24 1.71 7.46
CA VAL A 72 11.29 1.93 6.36
C VAL A 72 10.16 0.92 6.51
N PHE A 73 8.97 1.40 6.86
CA PHE A 73 7.74 0.62 6.88
C PHE A 73 7.02 0.77 5.55
N LEU A 74 6.58 -0.34 4.96
CA LEU A 74 5.88 -0.37 3.67
C LEU A 74 4.45 -0.89 3.85
N SER A 75 3.53 -0.25 3.12
CA SER A 75 2.18 -0.73 2.87
C SER A 75 2.01 -0.93 1.36
N VAL A 76 1.69 -2.16 0.97
CA VAL A 76 1.54 -2.56 -0.43
C VAL A 76 0.15 -3.14 -0.64
N PHE A 77 -0.64 -2.56 -1.52
CA PHE A 77 -1.99 -3.06 -1.85
C PHE A 77 -2.02 -3.57 -3.28
N THR A 78 -2.27 -4.85 -3.45
CA THR A 78 -2.41 -5.48 -4.76
C THR A 78 -3.87 -5.44 -5.20
N ILE A 79 -4.18 -4.56 -6.16
CA ILE A 79 -5.54 -4.29 -6.65
C ILE A 79 -5.97 -5.36 -7.64
N THR A 80 -5.09 -5.77 -8.53
CA THR A 80 -5.32 -6.87 -9.47
C THR A 80 -4.00 -7.52 -9.87
N ASN A 81 -4.06 -8.80 -10.19
CA ASN A 81 -2.96 -9.61 -10.73
C ASN A 81 -3.14 -9.94 -12.21
N GLU A 82 -4.13 -9.36 -12.86
CA GLU A 82 -4.41 -9.56 -14.27
C GLU A 82 -4.74 -8.24 -14.96
N ILE A 83 -3.84 -7.80 -15.86
CA ILE A 83 -4.01 -6.60 -16.64
C ILE A 83 -4.02 -6.99 -18.12
N PRO A 84 -5.15 -6.82 -18.84
CA PRO A 84 -5.20 -7.03 -20.27
C PRO A 84 -4.19 -6.13 -20.99
N ALA A 85 -3.48 -6.67 -22.00
CA ALA A 85 -2.42 -5.95 -22.68
C ALA A 85 -2.89 -4.62 -23.30
N GLU A 86 -4.12 -4.58 -23.79
CA GLU A 86 -4.75 -3.38 -24.37
C GLU A 86 -5.10 -2.31 -23.30
N ARG A 87 -5.04 -2.66 -22.01
CA ARG A 87 -5.30 -1.74 -20.89
C ARG A 87 -4.04 -1.15 -20.28
N LEU A 88 -2.87 -1.65 -20.62
CA LEU A 88 -1.60 -1.18 -20.06
C LEU A 88 -1.36 0.31 -20.33
N GLN A 89 -1.50 0.76 -21.59
CA GLN A 89 -1.27 2.16 -21.93
C GLN A 89 -2.29 3.11 -21.24
N PRO A 90 -3.60 2.86 -21.30
CA PRO A 90 -4.58 3.66 -20.54
C PRO A 90 -4.31 3.70 -19.03
N LEU A 91 -3.89 2.59 -18.42
CA LEU A 91 -3.55 2.57 -17.00
C LEU A 91 -2.30 3.39 -16.67
N TYR A 92 -1.25 3.34 -17.51
CA TYR A 92 -0.07 4.18 -17.32
C TYR A 92 -0.40 5.67 -17.39
N GLU A 93 -1.25 6.06 -18.33
CA GLU A 93 -1.73 7.44 -18.44
C GLU A 93 -2.54 7.83 -17.20
N ALA A 94 -3.48 6.98 -16.77
CA ALA A 94 -4.27 7.16 -15.57
C ALA A 94 -3.41 7.35 -14.33
N MET A 95 -2.48 6.41 -14.10
CA MET A 95 -1.58 6.48 -12.95
C MET A 95 -0.70 7.73 -12.98
N SER A 96 -0.29 8.20 -14.17
CA SER A 96 0.49 9.44 -14.29
C SER A 96 -0.27 10.64 -13.73
N TYR A 97 -1.57 10.77 -14.02
CA TYR A 97 -2.41 11.84 -13.47
C TYR A 97 -2.66 11.66 -11.97
N ILE A 98 -3.00 10.45 -11.55
CA ILE A 98 -3.30 10.14 -10.15
C ILE A 98 -2.07 10.37 -9.28
N ASN A 99 -0.93 9.79 -9.64
CA ASN A 99 0.31 9.89 -8.87
C ASN A 99 0.84 11.34 -8.73
N PHE A 100 0.48 12.22 -9.67
CA PHE A 100 0.79 13.64 -9.53
C PHE A 100 -0.03 14.33 -8.44
N ASN A 101 -1.23 13.81 -8.13
CA ASN A 101 -2.17 14.44 -7.21
C ASN A 101 -2.19 13.80 -5.81
N ILE A 102 -1.68 12.58 -5.64
CA ILE A 102 -1.66 11.94 -4.32
C ILE A 102 -0.45 12.41 -3.48
N PRO A 103 -0.67 12.71 -2.19
CA PRO A 103 0.39 13.23 -1.33
C PRO A 103 1.36 12.16 -0.84
N VAL A 104 0.92 10.90 -0.75
CA VAL A 104 1.68 9.78 -0.17
C VAL A 104 1.57 8.55 -1.05
N GLY A 105 2.68 7.86 -1.28
CA GLY A 105 2.72 6.63 -2.07
C GLY A 105 2.55 6.86 -3.57
N HIS A 106 2.31 5.78 -4.30
CA HIS A 106 2.07 5.81 -5.74
C HIS A 106 1.43 4.50 -6.22
N PHE A 107 0.70 4.58 -7.32
CA PHE A 107 0.25 3.39 -8.06
C PHE A 107 1.32 2.98 -9.08
N CYS A 108 1.54 1.69 -9.23
CA CYS A 108 2.50 1.14 -10.18
C CYS A 108 2.03 -0.18 -10.76
N ILE A 109 2.65 -0.57 -11.86
CA ILE A 109 2.44 -1.87 -12.52
C ILE A 109 3.78 -2.60 -12.51
N ASP A 110 3.78 -3.80 -11.92
CA ASP A 110 4.87 -4.74 -12.08
C ASP A 110 4.75 -5.40 -13.46
N LYS A 111 5.67 -5.05 -14.37
CA LYS A 111 5.64 -5.53 -15.75
C LYS A 111 5.84 -7.03 -15.89
N ASP A 112 6.60 -7.63 -14.98
CA ASP A 112 6.91 -9.06 -15.06
C ASP A 112 5.70 -9.90 -14.61
N HIS A 113 4.97 -9.42 -13.63
CA HIS A 113 3.83 -10.11 -13.04
C HIS A 113 2.47 -9.50 -13.41
N LYS A 114 2.47 -8.33 -14.07
CA LYS A 114 1.25 -7.60 -14.47
C LYS A 114 0.33 -7.20 -13.31
N PHE A 115 0.90 -7.03 -12.13
CA PHE A 115 0.17 -6.54 -10.97
C PHE A 115 -0.04 -5.03 -11.04
N LEU A 116 -1.26 -4.59 -10.75
CA LEU A 116 -1.54 -3.19 -10.40
C LEU A 116 -1.50 -3.09 -8.89
N THR A 117 -0.58 -2.31 -8.38
CA THR A 117 -0.36 -2.13 -6.93
C THR A 117 -0.35 -0.66 -6.56
N TYR A 118 -0.76 -0.38 -5.32
CA TYR A 118 -0.45 0.86 -4.63
C TYR A 118 0.66 0.58 -3.61
N ILE A 119 1.67 1.42 -3.55
CA ILE A 119 2.80 1.29 -2.62
C ILE A 119 2.98 2.61 -1.89
N SER A 120 3.03 2.56 -0.56
CA SER A 120 3.48 3.67 0.26
C SER A 120 4.61 3.23 1.18
N SER A 121 5.45 4.18 1.58
CA SER A 121 6.54 3.96 2.53
C SER A 121 6.58 5.08 3.54
N SER A 122 6.78 4.72 4.80
CA SER A 122 6.97 5.64 5.91
C SER A 122 8.33 5.41 6.55
N LEU A 123 9.03 6.49 6.87
CA LEU A 123 10.29 6.44 7.58
C LEU A 123 10.02 6.67 9.06
N ILE A 124 10.26 5.66 9.88
CA ILE A 124 9.97 5.67 11.33
C ILE A 124 11.31 5.68 12.08
N PRO A 125 11.59 6.70 12.94
CA PRO A 125 12.80 6.73 13.74
C PRO A 125 12.93 5.47 14.62
N ALA A 126 14.10 4.83 14.60
CA ALA A 126 14.33 3.57 15.30
C ALA A 126 14.52 3.73 16.82
N ASP A 127 14.74 4.95 17.30
CA ASP A 127 14.94 5.32 18.71
C ASP A 127 13.64 5.67 19.46
N LEU A 128 12.49 5.64 18.77
CA LEU A 128 11.18 5.80 19.41
C LEU A 128 10.83 4.59 20.29
N GLU A 129 9.96 4.80 21.28
CA GLU A 129 9.35 3.72 22.05
C GLU A 129 8.36 2.93 21.18
N ASP A 130 8.07 1.67 21.53
CA ASP A 130 7.27 0.77 20.69
C ASP A 130 5.85 1.27 20.41
N ASP A 131 5.20 1.89 21.40
CA ASP A 131 3.88 2.49 21.24
C ASP A 131 3.90 3.74 20.35
N GLU A 132 5.00 4.48 20.29
CA GLU A 132 5.17 5.58 19.36
C GLU A 132 5.41 5.05 17.92
N ILE A 133 6.27 4.04 17.76
CA ILE A 133 6.47 3.37 16.45
C ILE A 133 5.16 2.78 15.95
N PHE A 134 4.43 2.09 16.82
CA PHE A 134 3.14 1.48 16.45
C PHE A 134 2.14 2.54 15.97
N ARG A 135 2.06 3.68 16.65
CA ARG A 135 1.21 4.80 16.23
C ARG A 135 1.62 5.35 14.86
N GLU A 136 2.92 5.45 14.55
CA GLU A 136 3.38 5.87 13.23
C GLU A 136 3.03 4.82 12.14
N MET A 137 3.09 3.52 12.48
CA MET A 137 2.63 2.45 11.59
C MET A 137 1.12 2.55 11.32
N ASP A 138 0.31 2.75 12.35
CA ASP A 138 -1.14 2.90 12.23
C ASP A 138 -1.52 4.10 11.35
N ILE A 139 -0.89 5.25 11.55
CA ILE A 139 -1.04 6.44 10.69
C ILE A 139 -0.65 6.11 9.25
N ALA A 140 0.45 5.40 9.03
CA ALA A 140 0.91 5.02 7.70
C ALA A 140 -0.08 4.09 6.99
N VAL A 141 -0.60 3.10 7.71
CA VAL A 141 -1.64 2.17 7.22
C VAL A 141 -2.92 2.92 6.89
N GLY A 142 -3.41 3.76 7.80
CA GLY A 142 -4.62 4.57 7.60
C GLY A 142 -4.52 5.50 6.39
N ASN A 143 -3.37 6.17 6.20
CA ASN A 143 -3.13 7.01 5.03
C ASN A 143 -3.08 6.19 3.72
N ALA A 144 -2.47 5.00 3.75
CA ALA A 144 -2.42 4.10 2.61
C ALA A 144 -3.81 3.61 2.22
N PHE A 145 -4.63 3.23 3.20
CA PHE A 145 -6.03 2.88 3.02
C PHE A 145 -6.83 4.01 2.37
N ALA A 146 -6.83 5.20 2.98
CA ALA A 146 -7.58 6.33 2.50
C ALA A 146 -7.20 6.72 1.07
N THR A 147 -5.92 6.60 0.71
CA THR A 147 -5.45 6.89 -0.65
C THR A 147 -5.91 5.81 -1.63
N ALA A 148 -5.72 4.52 -1.29
CA ALA A 148 -6.14 3.43 -2.17
C ALA A 148 -7.67 3.46 -2.39
N ASP A 149 -8.44 3.64 -1.32
CA ASP A 149 -9.90 3.76 -1.33
C ASP A 149 -10.38 4.87 -2.29
N SER A 150 -9.75 6.02 -2.24
CA SER A 150 -10.13 7.19 -3.06
C SER A 150 -9.96 6.96 -4.58
N TYR A 151 -9.02 6.10 -4.99
CA TYR A 151 -8.66 5.97 -6.41
C TYR A 151 -8.90 4.60 -7.01
N ILE A 152 -9.21 3.57 -6.20
CA ILE A 152 -9.36 2.20 -6.69
C ILE A 152 -10.51 2.05 -7.70
N ASN A 153 -11.62 2.74 -7.47
CA ASN A 153 -12.79 2.68 -8.36
C ASN A 153 -12.46 3.20 -9.76
N ILE A 154 -11.80 4.36 -9.84
CA ILE A 154 -11.47 4.97 -11.12
C ILE A 154 -10.41 4.16 -11.88
N LEU A 155 -9.41 3.61 -11.18
CA LEU A 155 -8.42 2.72 -11.80
C LEU A 155 -9.05 1.43 -12.32
N THR A 156 -10.02 0.88 -11.58
CA THR A 156 -10.79 -0.29 -12.00
C THR A 156 -11.64 0.02 -13.24
N ASP A 157 -12.22 1.21 -13.34
CA ASP A 157 -12.98 1.64 -14.51
C ASP A 157 -12.11 1.79 -15.75
N VAL A 158 -10.87 2.31 -15.61
CA VAL A 158 -9.88 2.31 -16.68
C VAL A 158 -9.49 0.90 -17.09
N LEU A 159 -9.24 0.03 -16.11
CA LEU A 159 -8.90 -1.38 -16.32
C LEU A 159 -10.00 -2.10 -17.11
N LYS A 160 -11.28 -1.88 -16.76
CA LYS A 160 -12.44 -2.44 -17.47
C LYS A 160 -12.74 -1.74 -18.79
N GLY A 161 -12.16 -0.55 -19.03
CA GLY A 161 -12.40 0.27 -20.22
C GLY A 161 -13.75 0.97 -20.24
N THR A 162 -14.36 1.16 -19.08
CA THR A 162 -15.60 1.94 -18.92
C THR A 162 -15.36 3.44 -18.98
N ILE A 163 -14.14 3.87 -18.62
CA ILE A 163 -13.66 5.25 -18.82
C ILE A 163 -12.30 5.25 -19.49
N GLY A 164 -12.00 6.34 -20.22
CA GLY A 164 -10.66 6.62 -20.74
C GLY A 164 -9.86 7.54 -19.81
N PRO A 165 -8.58 7.82 -20.14
CA PRO A 165 -7.73 8.71 -19.34
C PRO A 165 -8.31 10.13 -19.18
N GLU A 166 -9.09 10.61 -20.13
CA GLU A 166 -9.79 11.89 -20.07
C GLU A 166 -10.80 11.96 -18.90
N GLY A 167 -11.47 10.85 -18.59
CA GLY A 167 -12.39 10.77 -17.45
C GLY A 167 -11.69 10.94 -16.10
N ILE A 168 -10.39 10.63 -16.03
CA ILE A 168 -9.59 10.84 -14.83
C ILE A 168 -9.31 12.33 -14.61
N VAL A 169 -9.02 13.06 -15.68
CA VAL A 169 -8.80 14.52 -15.59
C VAL A 169 -10.07 15.19 -15.06
N GLU A 170 -11.25 14.74 -15.51
CA GLU A 170 -12.55 15.23 -15.04
C GLU A 170 -12.76 14.88 -13.55
N PHE A 171 -12.46 13.62 -13.16
CA PHE A 171 -12.53 13.17 -11.76
C PHE A 171 -11.63 13.97 -10.82
N LEU A 172 -10.41 14.29 -11.24
CA LEU A 172 -9.45 15.08 -10.46
C LEU A 172 -9.76 16.59 -10.44
N GLY A 173 -10.92 17.00 -10.95
CA GLY A 173 -11.32 18.41 -11.04
C GLY A 173 -10.54 19.15 -12.12
N GLY A 174 -10.47 18.55 -13.32
CA GLY A 174 -9.81 19.12 -14.50
C GLY A 174 -10.10 20.63 -14.68
N PRO A 175 -9.31 21.36 -15.46
CA PRO A 175 -9.41 22.81 -15.52
C PRO A 175 -10.87 23.19 -15.75
N ALA A 176 -11.45 23.89 -14.77
CA ALA A 176 -12.74 24.53 -14.97
C ALA A 176 -12.62 25.31 -16.29
N GLU A 177 -13.44 24.95 -17.28
CA GLU A 177 -13.43 25.64 -18.56
C GLU A 177 -13.44 27.15 -18.32
N ALA A 178 -12.38 27.81 -18.78
CA ALA A 178 -12.20 29.24 -18.66
C ALA A 178 -13.01 29.98 -19.73
#